data_fcfd77a5596fe888bc1be558a411b320
#
_entry.id   fcfd77a5596fe888bc1be558a411b320
#
_cell.length_a   1.000
_cell.length_b   1.000
_cell.length_c   1.000
_cell.angle_alpha   90.00
_cell.angle_beta   90.00
_cell.angle_gamma   90.00
#
_symmetry.space_group_name_H-M   'P 1'
#
loop_
_entity.id
_entity.type
_entity.pdbx_description
1 polymer ?
#
loop_
_entity_poly.entity_id
_entity_poly.type
_entity_poly.pdbx_seq_one_letter_code
_entity_poly.pdbx_strand_id
1 'polypeptide(L)'
;MSALRILRTVNPESLCSRRNTSQPINPPRPRLKFSVAKTFLGLNGARSSSLTVTRLPTHQLRTAESCMAESDSSVVNPAYAEIIVVRHGETEWNVDGRIQGHLDVELNDAGRQQAAAVADRLSREPNISVVYSSDLKRAFDTAQIIATSCGGLEVIKEPDLRERHLGDLQGLVLREAAKISPKAYKAFLNHKTDQELPGGGESLDQLYERCTSSLERIGRKHKGERVVVVTHGGVIRTLYKKACPNGRSGGKVLNTSVNIFLLSDGEWTIKLRGDTSHLNQTGFLESGFGGDRTSG
;
A
#
# COMPACT_ATOMS: atom_id res chain seq x y z
N MET A 1 28.23 -32.59 55.22
CA MET A 1 28.88 -31.46 55.86
C MET A 1 28.48 -30.25 55.09
N SER A 2 27.50 -29.57 55.54
CA SER A 2 27.45 -28.38 56.39
C SER A 2 27.99 -27.18 55.67
N ALA A 3 27.07 -26.33 55.34
CA ALA A 3 26.72 -25.00 55.84
C ALA A 3 27.35 -23.87 54.99
N LEU A 4 26.85 -22.68 54.77
CA LEU A 4 25.85 -21.85 55.45
C LEU A 4 25.44 -20.70 54.53
N ARG A 5 24.22 -20.24 54.68
CA ARG A 5 23.61 -19.00 54.24
C ARG A 5 24.41 -17.73 54.62
N ILE A 6 24.28 -16.65 53.84
CA ILE A 6 24.03 -15.30 54.40
C ILE A 6 23.16 -14.50 53.41
N LEU A 7 21.96 -14.18 53.87
CA LEU A 7 21.06 -13.13 53.40
C LEU A 7 21.53 -11.76 53.92
N ARG A 8 21.49 -10.73 53.10
CA ARG A 8 21.30 -9.35 53.60
C ARG A 8 20.33 -8.59 52.73
N THR A 9 19.18 -8.41 53.30
CA THR A 9 18.16 -7.41 53.01
C THR A 9 18.62 -6.04 53.55
N VAL A 10 18.42 -4.97 52.81
CA VAL A 10 18.21 -3.62 53.36
C VAL A 10 17.24 -2.90 52.43
N ASN A 11 16.13 -2.47 53.02
CA ASN A 11 15.06 -1.61 52.51
C ASN A 11 15.17 -0.23 53.21
N PRO A 12 14.22 0.67 53.02
CA PRO A 12 14.27 1.85 52.12
C PRO A 12 14.21 3.18 52.92
N GLU A 13 13.71 4.21 52.26
CA GLU A 13 13.32 5.56 52.74
C GLU A 13 14.44 6.61 52.71
N SER A 14 14.31 7.79 52.13
CA SER A 14 13.23 8.76 52.16
C SER A 14 13.72 10.08 51.56
N LEU A 15 12.77 10.93 51.26
CA LEU A 15 12.75 12.41 51.28
C LEU A 15 12.94 13.13 49.91
N CYS A 16 11.82 13.53 49.36
CA CYS A 16 11.16 14.85 49.53
C CYS A 16 11.61 15.99 48.61
N SER A 17 10.69 16.35 47.73
CA SER A 17 10.30 17.73 47.37
C SER A 17 11.29 18.66 46.70
N ARG A 18 10.98 19.02 45.46
CA ARG A 18 10.68 20.41 45.08
C ARG A 18 10.02 20.50 43.72
N ARG A 19 8.84 21.08 43.68
CA ARG A 19 8.12 21.55 42.51
C ARG A 19 8.91 22.65 41.82
N ASN A 20 8.99 22.63 40.50
CA ASN A 20 9.15 23.82 39.73
C ASN A 20 8.31 23.73 38.47
N THR A 21 7.29 24.55 38.42
CA THR A 21 6.37 24.84 37.35
C THR A 21 7.07 25.80 36.36
N SER A 22 7.21 25.40 35.11
CA SER A 22 7.36 26.35 34.02
C SER A 22 6.75 25.75 32.75
N GLN A 23 5.62 26.32 32.34
CA GLN A 23 4.97 26.04 31.07
C GLN A 23 5.78 26.64 29.90
N PRO A 24 5.90 25.99 28.76
CA PRO A 24 6.43 26.64 27.56
C PRO A 24 5.32 27.42 26.84
N ILE A 25 5.65 28.64 26.53
CA ILE A 25 4.88 29.63 25.78
C ILE A 25 4.86 29.24 24.30
N ASN A 26 3.69 29.09 23.72
CA ASN A 26 3.50 28.88 22.27
C ASN A 26 3.69 30.22 21.52
N PRO A 27 4.43 30.27 20.40
CA PRO A 27 4.49 31.46 19.54
C PRO A 27 3.22 31.56 18.65
N PRO A 28 2.80 32.79 18.28
CA PRO A 28 1.57 33.02 17.53
C PRO A 28 1.69 32.63 16.04
N ARG A 29 0.62 32.06 15.49
CA ARG A 29 0.48 31.73 14.07
C ARG A 29 0.38 32.99 13.20
N PRO A 30 1.00 33.02 11.99
CA PRO A 30 0.84 34.15 11.07
C PRO A 30 -0.55 34.11 10.40
N ARG A 31 -1.23 35.27 10.43
CA ARG A 31 -2.49 35.52 9.70
C ARG A 31 -2.18 35.71 8.21
N LEU A 32 -2.78 34.87 7.37
CA LEU A 32 -2.86 35.07 5.92
C LEU A 32 -3.90 36.17 5.62
N LYS A 33 -3.45 37.28 5.00
CA LYS A 33 -4.31 38.33 4.47
C LYS A 33 -4.75 37.92 3.06
N PHE A 34 -6.05 37.74 2.88
CA PHE A 34 -6.65 37.65 1.53
C PHE A 34 -6.84 39.07 1.00
N SER A 35 -6.20 39.38 -0.13
CA SER A 35 -6.43 40.59 -0.90
C SER A 35 -7.48 40.30 -1.99
N VAL A 36 -8.61 40.99 -1.91
CA VAL A 36 -9.66 40.95 -2.93
C VAL A 36 -9.38 42.07 -3.91
N ALA A 37 -9.00 41.73 -5.16
CA ALA A 37 -8.90 42.69 -6.24
C ALA A 37 -10.28 42.89 -6.88
N LYS A 38 -10.80 44.11 -6.77
CA LYS A 38 -11.96 44.59 -7.53
C LYS A 38 -11.48 45.01 -8.92
N THR A 39 -12.02 44.39 -9.97
CA THR A 39 -11.86 44.88 -11.34
C THR A 39 -13.07 45.66 -11.76
N PHE A 40 -12.83 46.88 -12.22
CA PHE A 40 -13.76 47.87 -12.70
C PHE A 40 -14.31 47.52 -14.09
N LEU A 41 -15.62 47.70 -14.29
CA LEU A 41 -16.30 47.75 -15.58
C LEU A 41 -15.96 49.06 -16.31
N GLY A 42 -15.62 48.95 -17.58
CA GLY A 42 -15.59 50.05 -18.53
C GLY A 42 -16.42 49.71 -19.76
N LEU A 43 -17.54 50.40 -19.87
CA LEU A 43 -18.39 50.46 -21.07
C LEU A 43 -17.73 51.40 -22.09
N ASN A 44 -17.71 51.04 -23.37
CA ASN A 44 -18.12 51.92 -24.47
C ASN A 44 -17.95 51.28 -25.87
N GLY A 45 -18.91 51.47 -26.74
CA GLY A 45 -18.68 51.60 -28.19
C GLY A 45 -19.38 50.61 -29.10
N ALA A 46 -20.60 50.95 -29.46
CA ALA A 46 -21.39 50.32 -30.53
C ALA A 46 -20.70 50.44 -31.91
N ARG A 47 -20.72 49.39 -32.74
CA ARG A 47 -20.87 49.47 -34.19
C ARG A 47 -21.63 48.29 -34.74
N SER A 48 -22.76 48.57 -35.32
CA SER A 48 -23.64 47.74 -36.16
C SER A 48 -22.88 47.28 -37.42
N SER A 49 -22.94 46.00 -37.73
CA SER A 49 -22.69 45.48 -39.07
C SER A 49 -23.64 44.28 -39.28
N SER A 50 -24.56 44.53 -40.19
CA SER A 50 -25.50 43.55 -40.73
C SER A 50 -24.77 42.41 -41.44
N LEU A 51 -24.98 41.19 -41.05
CA LEU A 51 -24.58 40.00 -41.79
C LEU A 51 -25.82 39.23 -42.24
N THR A 52 -25.93 39.14 -43.54
CA THR A 52 -26.92 38.43 -44.35
C THR A 52 -26.88 36.94 -44.04
N VAL A 53 -28.01 36.39 -43.60
CA VAL A 53 -28.14 34.94 -43.35
C VAL A 53 -28.54 34.28 -44.65
N THR A 54 -27.58 33.57 -45.28
CA THR A 54 -27.84 32.60 -46.36
C THR A 54 -28.26 31.27 -45.74
N ARG A 55 -29.50 30.88 -45.98
CA ARG A 55 -30.02 29.55 -45.65
C ARG A 55 -29.33 28.49 -46.52
N LEU A 56 -28.67 27.52 -45.91
CA LEU A 56 -28.25 26.24 -46.50
C LEU A 56 -29.29 25.16 -46.20
N PRO A 57 -29.47 24.14 -47.06
CA PRO A 57 -30.56 23.19 -46.97
C PRO A 57 -30.34 22.18 -45.86
N THR A 58 -31.40 21.84 -45.21
CA THR A 58 -31.55 20.81 -44.17
C THR A 58 -31.19 19.43 -44.70
N HIS A 59 -29.93 19.00 -44.46
CA HIS A 59 -29.56 17.59 -44.54
C HIS A 59 -29.87 16.93 -43.15
N GLN A 60 -30.67 15.88 -43.23
CA GLN A 60 -31.07 15.09 -42.09
C GLN A 60 -29.87 14.68 -41.22
N LEU A 61 -29.76 15.25 -40.03
CA LEU A 61 -28.96 14.74 -38.93
C LEU A 61 -29.67 13.52 -38.37
N ARG A 62 -29.22 12.31 -38.80
CA ARG A 62 -29.46 11.10 -38.04
C ARG A 62 -28.74 11.28 -36.71
N THR A 63 -29.50 11.44 -35.66
CA THR A 63 -29.05 11.29 -34.28
C THR A 63 -28.50 9.87 -34.12
N ALA A 64 -27.16 9.75 -34.12
CA ALA A 64 -26.50 8.58 -33.57
C ALA A 64 -26.74 8.67 -32.04
N GLU A 65 -27.81 8.07 -31.56
CA GLU A 65 -27.91 7.65 -30.18
C GLU A 65 -26.74 6.69 -29.94
N SER A 66 -25.68 7.25 -29.37
CA SER A 66 -24.63 6.46 -28.73
C SER A 66 -25.30 5.70 -27.59
N CYS A 67 -25.67 4.46 -27.82
CA CYS A 67 -25.84 3.48 -26.76
C CYS A 67 -24.50 3.37 -26.02
N MET A 68 -24.35 4.23 -25.01
CA MET A 68 -23.46 3.96 -23.90
C MET A 68 -24.09 2.77 -23.17
N ALA A 69 -23.71 1.56 -23.60
CA ALA A 69 -23.92 0.37 -22.80
C ALA A 69 -23.21 0.67 -21.48
N GLU A 70 -23.95 0.87 -20.40
CA GLU A 70 -23.42 0.79 -19.04
C GLU A 70 -22.70 -0.56 -18.98
N SER A 71 -21.37 -0.54 -18.98
CA SER A 71 -20.58 -1.77 -18.84
C SER A 71 -20.94 -2.31 -17.46
N ASP A 72 -21.65 -3.43 -17.43
CA ASP A 72 -21.91 -4.18 -16.21
C ASP A 72 -20.57 -4.40 -15.51
N SER A 73 -20.34 -3.66 -14.42
CA SER A 73 -19.11 -3.72 -13.64
C SER A 73 -18.88 -5.09 -12.99
N SER A 74 -19.88 -5.99 -13.11
CA SER A 74 -19.81 -7.36 -12.61
C SER A 74 -18.98 -8.29 -13.50
N VAL A 75 -18.83 -7.97 -14.79
CA VAL A 75 -18.14 -8.86 -15.76
C VAL A 75 -16.72 -8.37 -16.00
N VAL A 76 -15.75 -9.22 -15.69
CA VAL A 76 -14.34 -8.98 -16.07
C VAL A 76 -14.21 -9.25 -17.57
N ASN A 77 -13.54 -8.35 -18.29
CA ASN A 77 -13.27 -8.56 -19.71
C ASN A 77 -12.41 -9.83 -19.90
N PRO A 78 -12.84 -10.80 -20.72
CA PRO A 78 -12.13 -12.08 -20.90
C PRO A 78 -10.70 -11.93 -21.46
N ALA A 79 -10.33 -10.77 -21.98
CA ALA A 79 -9.00 -10.54 -22.52
C ALA A 79 -7.91 -10.44 -21.43
N TYR A 80 -8.26 -10.16 -20.18
CA TYR A 80 -7.30 -10.00 -19.09
C TYR A 80 -7.79 -10.63 -17.77
N ALA A 81 -6.85 -10.86 -16.85
CA ALA A 81 -7.16 -11.13 -15.44
C ALA A 81 -7.14 -9.82 -14.65
N GLU A 82 -8.12 -9.61 -13.78
CA GLU A 82 -8.14 -8.51 -12.84
C GLU A 82 -7.54 -8.99 -11.50
N ILE A 83 -6.33 -8.53 -11.18
CA ILE A 83 -5.61 -8.91 -9.98
C ILE A 83 -5.70 -7.80 -8.93
N ILE A 84 -6.43 -8.05 -7.85
CA ILE A 84 -6.57 -7.16 -6.69
C ILE A 84 -5.44 -7.47 -5.71
N VAL A 85 -4.39 -6.65 -5.70
CA VAL A 85 -3.22 -6.83 -4.84
C VAL A 85 -3.38 -6.02 -3.55
N VAL A 86 -3.32 -6.69 -2.41
CA VAL A 86 -3.50 -6.12 -1.07
C VAL A 86 -2.23 -6.30 -0.26
N ARG A 87 -1.74 -5.25 0.41
CA ARG A 87 -0.69 -5.38 1.41
C ARG A 87 -1.27 -5.98 2.69
N HIS A 88 -0.51 -6.83 3.38
CA HIS A 88 -0.89 -7.36 4.69
C HIS A 88 -1.26 -6.26 5.71
N GLY A 89 -2.06 -6.60 6.72
CA GLY A 89 -2.40 -5.74 7.84
C GLY A 89 -1.18 -5.38 8.71
N GLU A 90 -1.35 -4.44 9.63
CA GLU A 90 -0.29 -3.94 10.51
C GLU A 90 0.23 -5.03 11.46
N THR A 91 1.53 -4.95 11.77
CA THR A 91 2.23 -5.76 12.78
C THR A 91 2.89 -4.82 13.79
N GLU A 92 3.23 -5.31 14.99
CA GLU A 92 4.01 -4.53 15.96
C GLU A 92 5.34 -4.05 15.35
N TRP A 93 5.93 -4.83 14.48
CA TRP A 93 7.17 -4.45 13.79
C TRP A 93 6.99 -3.30 12.77
N ASN A 94 5.79 -3.12 12.23
CA ASN A 94 5.48 -1.91 11.46
C ASN A 94 5.45 -0.67 12.37
N VAL A 95 4.85 -0.79 13.55
CA VAL A 95 4.76 0.29 14.55
C VAL A 95 6.16 0.70 15.02
N ASP A 96 7.00 -0.27 15.35
CA ASP A 96 8.38 -0.06 15.82
C ASP A 96 9.34 0.42 14.72
N GLY A 97 8.94 0.39 13.46
CA GLY A 97 9.85 0.64 12.33
C GLY A 97 10.94 -0.43 12.19
N ARG A 98 10.61 -1.67 12.54
CA ARG A 98 11.50 -2.84 12.50
C ARG A 98 11.36 -3.57 11.17
N ILE A 99 12.49 -3.92 10.58
CA ILE A 99 12.60 -4.62 9.29
C ILE A 99 12.14 -6.07 9.45
N GLN A 100 11.16 -6.50 8.66
CA GLN A 100 10.57 -7.83 8.78
C GLN A 100 11.17 -8.84 7.80
N GLY A 101 11.23 -8.52 6.52
CA GLY A 101 11.69 -9.45 5.48
C GLY A 101 10.92 -10.78 5.53
N HIS A 102 11.66 -11.89 5.62
CA HIS A 102 11.11 -13.26 5.74
C HIS A 102 10.83 -13.71 7.18
N LEU A 103 11.11 -12.87 8.19
CA LEU A 103 10.75 -13.21 9.57
C LEU A 103 9.23 -13.24 9.72
N ASP A 104 8.74 -14.28 10.40
CA ASP A 104 7.32 -14.60 10.45
C ASP A 104 6.63 -13.91 11.63
N VAL A 105 6.30 -12.63 11.42
CA VAL A 105 5.65 -11.75 12.40
C VAL A 105 4.14 -11.78 12.20
N GLU A 106 3.39 -11.84 13.29
CA GLU A 106 1.92 -11.86 13.30
C GLU A 106 1.31 -10.46 13.12
N LEU A 107 0.04 -10.40 12.72
CA LEU A 107 -0.75 -9.18 12.78
C LEU A 107 -0.93 -8.74 14.24
N ASN A 108 -0.87 -7.43 14.47
CA ASN A 108 -1.35 -6.86 15.74
C ASN A 108 -2.88 -6.64 15.69
N ASP A 109 -3.46 -6.09 16.75
CA ASP A 109 -4.91 -5.87 16.83
C ASP A 109 -5.39 -4.86 15.78
N ALA A 110 -4.63 -3.81 15.54
CA ALA A 110 -4.92 -2.85 14.48
C ALA A 110 -4.88 -3.52 13.10
N GLY A 111 -3.88 -4.37 12.84
CA GLY A 111 -3.77 -5.13 11.60
C GLY A 111 -4.93 -6.08 11.35
N ARG A 112 -5.43 -6.75 12.38
CA ARG A 112 -6.64 -7.58 12.27
C ARG A 112 -7.88 -6.76 11.94
N GLN A 113 -8.04 -5.58 12.54
CA GLN A 113 -9.13 -4.65 12.22
C GLN A 113 -9.01 -4.08 10.80
N GLN A 114 -7.82 -3.71 10.38
CA GLN A 114 -7.55 -3.29 8.99
C GLN A 114 -7.88 -4.41 7.99
N ALA A 115 -7.51 -5.65 8.30
CA ALA A 115 -7.83 -6.81 7.48
C ALA A 115 -9.35 -7.06 7.40
N ALA A 116 -10.08 -6.89 8.50
CA ALA A 116 -11.55 -6.98 8.50
C ALA A 116 -12.19 -5.87 7.67
N ALA A 117 -11.67 -4.64 7.74
CA ALA A 117 -12.20 -3.51 6.95
C ALA A 117 -11.98 -3.71 5.44
N VAL A 118 -10.80 -4.16 5.01
CA VAL A 118 -10.56 -4.47 3.59
C VAL A 118 -11.37 -5.67 3.13
N ALA A 119 -11.58 -6.67 3.99
CA ALA A 119 -12.40 -7.84 3.71
C ALA A 119 -13.87 -7.47 3.50
N ASP A 120 -14.44 -6.61 4.36
CA ASP A 120 -15.80 -6.07 4.19
C ASP A 120 -15.94 -5.30 2.87
N ARG A 121 -14.95 -4.51 2.48
CA ARG A 121 -14.92 -3.84 1.19
C ARG A 121 -14.93 -4.84 0.03
N LEU A 122 -14.01 -5.82 0.07
CA LEU A 122 -13.84 -6.78 -1.02
C LEU A 122 -15.01 -7.76 -1.13
N SER A 123 -15.73 -8.03 -0.04
CA SER A 123 -16.94 -8.87 -0.08
C SER A 123 -18.07 -8.28 -0.93
N ARG A 124 -18.02 -6.98 -1.23
CA ARG A 124 -18.96 -6.29 -2.12
C ARG A 124 -18.51 -6.27 -3.58
N GLU A 125 -17.28 -6.69 -3.85
CA GLU A 125 -16.79 -6.84 -5.22
C GLU A 125 -17.35 -8.11 -5.83
N PRO A 126 -17.97 -8.04 -7.02
CA PRO A 126 -18.56 -9.23 -7.64
C PRO A 126 -17.49 -10.19 -8.13
N ASN A 127 -17.80 -11.48 -8.05
CA ASN A 127 -17.08 -12.55 -8.76
C ASN A 127 -15.57 -12.67 -8.45
N ILE A 128 -15.16 -12.50 -7.17
CA ILE A 128 -13.83 -12.93 -6.77
C ILE A 128 -13.79 -14.45 -6.78
N SER A 129 -12.90 -15.04 -7.59
CA SER A 129 -12.84 -16.49 -7.81
C SER A 129 -11.93 -17.22 -6.83
N VAL A 130 -10.82 -16.59 -6.40
CA VAL A 130 -9.81 -17.21 -5.56
C VAL A 130 -8.94 -16.15 -4.85
N VAL A 131 -8.33 -16.55 -3.74
CA VAL A 131 -7.37 -15.72 -2.99
C VAL A 131 -6.00 -16.39 -3.01
N TYR A 132 -4.98 -15.72 -3.52
CA TYR A 132 -3.56 -16.09 -3.37
C TYR A 132 -2.93 -15.29 -2.24
N SER A 133 -1.96 -15.87 -1.57
CA SER A 133 -1.23 -15.18 -0.50
C SER A 133 0.22 -15.59 -0.43
N SER A 134 1.11 -14.63 -0.11
CA SER A 134 2.38 -14.99 0.53
C SER A 134 2.10 -15.92 1.70
N ASP A 135 2.96 -16.89 1.90
CA ASP A 135 2.84 -17.86 3.00
C ASP A 135 3.33 -17.33 4.35
N LEU A 136 3.92 -16.10 4.38
CA LEU A 136 4.26 -15.42 5.62
C LEU A 136 2.99 -15.05 6.40
N LYS A 137 3.02 -15.33 7.70
CA LYS A 137 1.84 -15.33 8.58
C LYS A 137 0.99 -14.06 8.48
N ARG A 138 1.61 -12.87 8.55
CA ARG A 138 0.90 -11.58 8.43
C ARG A 138 0.10 -11.43 7.13
N ALA A 139 0.62 -11.93 6.01
CA ALA A 139 -0.09 -11.90 4.73
C ALA A 139 -1.15 -12.99 4.68
N PHE A 140 -0.81 -14.20 5.13
CA PHE A 140 -1.73 -15.33 5.12
C PHE A 140 -2.94 -15.09 6.02
N ASP A 141 -2.76 -14.58 7.25
CA ASP A 141 -3.85 -14.25 8.16
C ASP A 141 -4.76 -13.15 7.57
N THR A 142 -4.17 -12.13 6.92
CA THR A 142 -4.94 -11.11 6.18
C THR A 142 -5.77 -11.76 5.05
N ALA A 143 -5.17 -12.67 4.29
CA ALA A 143 -5.84 -13.38 3.20
C ALA A 143 -6.99 -14.27 3.68
N GLN A 144 -6.83 -14.95 4.81
CA GLN A 144 -7.88 -15.79 5.39
C GLN A 144 -9.10 -14.97 5.82
N ILE A 145 -8.88 -13.79 6.40
CA ILE A 145 -9.97 -12.87 6.79
C ILE A 145 -10.72 -12.42 5.52
N ILE A 146 -10.01 -12.05 4.46
CA ILE A 146 -10.60 -11.66 3.18
C ILE A 146 -11.38 -12.82 2.56
N ALA A 147 -10.77 -14.00 2.46
CA ALA A 147 -11.37 -15.19 1.85
C ALA A 147 -12.67 -15.60 2.56
N THR A 148 -12.68 -15.55 3.90
CA THR A 148 -13.86 -15.84 4.70
C THR A 148 -15.01 -14.88 4.38
N SER A 149 -14.73 -13.58 4.27
CA SER A 149 -15.74 -12.55 3.97
C SER A 149 -16.23 -12.59 2.52
N CYS A 150 -15.41 -13.12 1.60
CA CYS A 150 -15.75 -13.27 0.19
C CYS A 150 -16.42 -14.63 -0.13
N GLY A 151 -17.09 -15.25 0.84
CA GLY A 151 -17.85 -16.48 0.63
C GLY A 151 -17.12 -17.77 0.99
N GLY A 152 -16.04 -17.69 1.77
CA GLY A 152 -15.28 -18.86 2.20
C GLY A 152 -14.37 -19.43 1.10
N LEU A 153 -13.76 -18.55 0.31
CA LEU A 153 -12.86 -18.94 -0.78
C LEU A 153 -11.61 -19.67 -0.27
N GLU A 154 -11.04 -20.51 -1.13
CA GLU A 154 -9.73 -21.12 -0.87
C GLU A 154 -8.63 -20.08 -0.87
N VAL A 155 -7.67 -20.18 0.07
CA VAL A 155 -6.44 -19.39 0.10
C VAL A 155 -5.26 -20.26 -0.37
N ILE A 156 -4.72 -19.92 -1.53
CA ILE A 156 -3.58 -20.61 -2.11
C ILE A 156 -2.29 -19.91 -1.68
N LYS A 157 -1.40 -20.63 -0.98
CA LYS A 157 -0.08 -20.13 -0.60
C LYS A 157 0.85 -20.09 -1.80
N GLU A 158 1.48 -18.93 -2.02
CA GLU A 158 2.45 -18.71 -3.09
C GLU A 158 3.73 -18.09 -2.51
N PRO A 159 4.80 -18.87 -2.26
CA PRO A 159 6.04 -18.36 -1.67
C PRO A 159 6.75 -17.29 -2.49
N ASP A 160 6.56 -17.26 -3.83
CA ASP A 160 7.13 -16.22 -4.69
C ASP A 160 6.54 -14.83 -4.41
N LEU A 161 5.45 -14.75 -3.62
CA LEU A 161 4.84 -13.49 -3.15
C LEU A 161 5.37 -13.01 -1.80
N ARG A 162 6.38 -13.70 -1.20
CA ARG A 162 7.04 -13.24 0.04
C ARG A 162 7.67 -11.86 -0.15
N GLU A 163 7.81 -11.13 0.95
CA GLU A 163 8.59 -9.90 0.99
C GLU A 163 10.06 -10.17 0.56
N ARG A 164 10.81 -9.11 0.22
CA ARG A 164 12.24 -9.22 -0.02
C ARG A 164 12.93 -9.82 1.19
N HIS A 165 13.81 -10.81 0.98
CA HIS A 165 14.68 -11.27 2.04
C HIS A 165 15.78 -10.23 2.30
N LEU A 166 15.78 -9.63 3.48
CA LEU A 166 16.64 -8.47 3.79
C LEU A 166 17.93 -8.86 4.56
N GLY A 167 18.26 -10.16 4.59
CA GLY A 167 19.50 -10.67 5.15
C GLY A 167 19.74 -10.20 6.59
N ASP A 168 20.95 -9.70 6.88
CA ASP A 168 21.38 -9.22 8.20
C ASP A 168 20.61 -8.00 8.70
N LEU A 169 19.74 -7.40 7.90
CA LEU A 169 18.88 -6.28 8.31
C LEU A 169 17.60 -6.75 8.99
N GLN A 170 17.19 -8.01 8.78
CA GLN A 170 15.95 -8.54 9.35
C GLN A 170 15.99 -8.51 10.89
N GLY A 171 14.93 -8.04 11.50
CA GLY A 171 14.82 -7.88 12.95
C GLY A 171 15.39 -6.57 13.50
N LEU A 172 16.17 -5.82 12.72
CA LEU A 172 16.71 -4.54 13.17
C LEU A 172 15.68 -3.41 13.04
N VAL A 173 15.73 -2.46 13.96
CA VAL A 173 15.03 -1.18 13.78
C VAL A 173 15.78 -0.37 12.71
N LEU A 174 15.08 0.09 11.68
CA LEU A 174 15.70 0.73 10.50
C LEU A 174 16.63 1.89 10.86
N ARG A 175 16.23 2.74 11.82
CA ARG A 175 17.04 3.89 12.27
C ARG A 175 18.35 3.47 12.95
N GLU A 176 18.44 2.23 13.44
CA GLU A 176 19.61 1.70 14.13
C GLU A 176 20.48 0.80 13.22
N ALA A 177 19.90 0.36 12.10
CA ALA A 177 20.52 -0.57 11.18
C ALA A 177 21.91 -0.10 10.68
N ALA A 178 22.09 1.20 10.45
CA ALA A 178 23.37 1.78 10.05
C ALA A 178 24.49 1.57 11.10
N LYS A 179 24.13 1.52 12.39
CA LYS A 179 25.11 1.30 13.49
C LYS A 179 25.35 -0.18 13.73
N ILE A 180 24.29 -1.00 13.65
CA ILE A 180 24.35 -2.43 14.01
C ILE A 180 24.93 -3.26 12.85
N SER A 181 24.49 -3.01 11.63
CA SER A 181 24.95 -3.70 10.43
C SER A 181 25.29 -2.73 9.29
N PRO A 182 26.38 -1.94 9.42
CA PRO A 182 26.72 -0.88 8.48
C PRO A 182 26.95 -1.39 7.05
N LYS A 183 27.49 -2.61 6.91
CA LYS A 183 27.74 -3.24 5.61
C LYS A 183 26.43 -3.57 4.90
N ALA A 184 25.48 -4.20 5.59
CA ALA A 184 24.19 -4.53 5.04
C ALA A 184 23.35 -3.26 4.76
N TYR A 185 23.39 -2.28 5.66
CA TYR A 185 22.72 -1.00 5.48
C TYR A 185 23.23 -0.22 4.26
N LYS A 186 24.57 -0.20 4.05
CA LYS A 186 25.17 0.40 2.85
C LYS A 186 24.73 -0.32 1.57
N ALA A 187 24.66 -1.64 1.59
CA ALA A 187 24.18 -2.44 0.46
C ALA A 187 22.68 -2.17 0.19
N PHE A 188 21.87 -2.05 1.24
CA PHE A 188 20.44 -1.73 1.14
C PHE A 188 20.15 -0.36 0.50
N LEU A 189 20.99 0.64 0.79
CA LEU A 189 20.87 1.99 0.20
C LEU A 189 21.49 2.09 -1.19
N ASN A 190 22.17 1.06 -1.68
CA ASN A 190 22.79 1.08 -2.99
C ASN A 190 21.70 1.01 -4.09
N HIS A 191 21.92 1.76 -5.16
CA HIS A 191 21.01 1.78 -6.32
C HIS A 191 21.25 0.63 -7.31
N LYS A 192 22.24 -0.25 -7.05
CA LYS A 192 22.50 -1.43 -7.87
C LYS A 192 21.41 -2.48 -7.60
N THR A 193 20.69 -2.84 -8.66
CA THR A 193 19.55 -3.76 -8.56
C THR A 193 19.97 -5.23 -8.44
N ASP A 194 21.16 -5.56 -8.93
CA ASP A 194 21.75 -6.89 -8.93
C ASP A 194 22.47 -7.26 -7.60
N GLN A 195 22.65 -6.28 -6.72
CA GLN A 195 23.37 -6.47 -5.47
C GLN A 195 22.53 -7.22 -4.42
N GLU A 196 23.01 -8.40 -4.02
CA GLU A 196 22.49 -9.13 -2.87
C GLU A 196 22.84 -8.43 -1.55
N LEU A 197 21.98 -8.63 -0.54
CA LEU A 197 22.22 -8.12 0.80
C LEU A 197 23.02 -9.14 1.63
N PRO A 198 23.98 -8.71 2.47
CA PRO A 198 24.68 -9.58 3.40
C PRO A 198 23.72 -10.41 4.26
N GLY A 199 24.12 -11.63 4.64
CA GLY A 199 23.27 -12.54 5.40
C GLY A 199 22.25 -13.31 4.55
N GLY A 200 22.56 -13.56 3.26
CA GLY A 200 21.69 -14.31 2.35
C GLY A 200 20.47 -13.54 1.88
N GLY A 201 20.54 -12.21 1.91
CA GLY A 201 19.44 -11.38 1.45
C GLY A 201 19.37 -11.27 -0.07
N GLU A 202 18.16 -11.08 -0.60
CA GLU A 202 17.90 -10.96 -2.03
C GLU A 202 18.39 -9.64 -2.61
N SER A 203 18.76 -9.65 -3.90
CA SER A 203 18.86 -8.46 -4.73
C SER A 203 17.46 -7.96 -5.13
N LEU A 204 17.37 -6.74 -5.67
CA LEU A 204 16.10 -6.24 -6.22
C LEU A 204 15.70 -6.97 -7.51
N ASP A 205 16.68 -7.45 -8.28
CA ASP A 205 16.41 -8.21 -9.51
C ASP A 205 15.85 -9.60 -9.19
N GLN A 206 16.35 -10.28 -8.16
CA GLN A 206 15.79 -11.56 -7.68
C GLN A 206 14.34 -11.39 -7.21
N LEU A 207 14.04 -10.36 -6.40
CA LEU A 207 12.69 -10.03 -6.00
C LEU A 207 11.79 -9.77 -7.21
N TYR A 208 12.27 -8.96 -8.16
CA TYR A 208 11.54 -8.59 -9.36
C TYR A 208 11.16 -9.83 -10.17
N GLU A 209 12.12 -10.70 -10.45
CA GLU A 209 11.91 -11.89 -11.28
C GLU A 209 10.87 -12.83 -10.65
N ARG A 210 11.03 -13.20 -9.37
CA ARG A 210 10.10 -14.16 -8.74
C ARG A 210 8.68 -13.62 -8.61
N CYS A 211 8.50 -12.37 -8.16
CA CYS A 211 7.14 -11.88 -7.92
C CYS A 211 6.39 -11.52 -9.21
N THR A 212 7.08 -11.01 -10.25
CA THR A 212 6.43 -10.72 -11.53
C THR A 212 6.09 -12.01 -12.27
N SER A 213 6.99 -13.01 -12.29
CA SER A 213 6.72 -14.32 -12.87
C SER A 213 5.54 -15.03 -12.17
N SER A 214 5.44 -14.89 -10.84
CA SER A 214 4.29 -15.43 -10.08
C SER A 214 2.98 -14.79 -10.53
N LEU A 215 2.91 -13.44 -10.57
CA LEU A 215 1.70 -12.77 -11.03
C LEU A 215 1.34 -13.09 -12.48
N GLU A 216 2.33 -13.24 -13.36
CA GLU A 216 2.07 -13.64 -14.74
C GLU A 216 1.50 -15.06 -14.83
N ARG A 217 1.97 -16.00 -14.00
CA ARG A 217 1.39 -17.36 -13.90
C ARG A 217 -0.08 -17.30 -13.44
N ILE A 218 -0.32 -16.52 -12.37
CA ILE A 218 -1.67 -16.31 -11.84
C ILE A 218 -2.57 -15.66 -12.90
N GLY A 219 -2.12 -14.59 -13.55
CA GLY A 219 -2.88 -13.89 -14.58
C GLY A 219 -3.24 -14.78 -15.78
N ARG A 220 -2.29 -15.61 -16.26
CA ARG A 220 -2.58 -16.57 -17.35
C ARG A 220 -3.61 -17.64 -16.94
N LYS A 221 -3.56 -18.11 -15.69
CA LYS A 221 -4.50 -19.12 -15.17
C LYS A 221 -5.92 -18.58 -15.02
N HIS A 222 -6.06 -17.29 -14.74
CA HIS A 222 -7.32 -16.65 -14.34
C HIS A 222 -7.78 -15.56 -15.32
N LYS A 223 -7.57 -15.76 -16.64
CA LYS A 223 -8.11 -14.86 -17.67
C LYS A 223 -9.64 -14.78 -17.58
N GLY A 224 -10.17 -13.56 -17.60
CA GLY A 224 -11.58 -13.28 -17.44
C GLY A 224 -12.09 -13.35 -15.99
N GLU A 225 -11.19 -13.56 -15.02
CA GLU A 225 -11.53 -13.69 -13.62
C GLU A 225 -10.97 -12.52 -12.78
N ARG A 226 -11.55 -12.35 -11.60
CA ARG A 226 -11.07 -11.42 -10.56
C ARG A 226 -10.44 -12.22 -9.44
N VAL A 227 -9.17 -11.94 -9.15
CA VAL A 227 -8.34 -12.67 -8.18
C VAL A 227 -7.82 -11.72 -7.13
N VAL A 228 -7.83 -12.10 -5.86
CA VAL A 228 -7.16 -11.37 -4.79
C VAL A 228 -5.78 -11.95 -4.53
N VAL A 229 -4.78 -11.09 -4.37
CA VAL A 229 -3.40 -11.45 -4.02
C VAL A 229 -2.98 -10.66 -2.80
N VAL A 230 -2.67 -11.34 -1.68
CA VAL A 230 -2.20 -10.69 -0.46
C VAL A 230 -0.69 -10.83 -0.34
N THR A 231 0.01 -9.71 -0.22
CA THR A 231 1.48 -9.66 -0.25
C THR A 231 2.03 -8.49 0.59
N HIS A 232 3.20 -7.96 0.23
CA HIS A 232 4.03 -7.05 1.02
C HIS A 232 4.37 -5.76 0.25
N GLY A 233 4.91 -4.78 0.99
CA GLY A 233 5.22 -3.48 0.43
C GLY A 233 6.29 -3.50 -0.67
N GLY A 234 7.38 -4.26 -0.49
CA GLY A 234 8.45 -4.38 -1.48
C GLY A 234 7.97 -5.03 -2.78
N VAL A 235 7.15 -6.09 -2.66
CA VAL A 235 6.53 -6.74 -3.81
C VAL A 235 5.64 -5.75 -4.58
N ILE A 236 4.72 -5.05 -3.91
CA ILE A 236 3.81 -4.10 -4.57
C ILE A 236 4.58 -3.00 -5.30
N ARG A 237 5.66 -2.45 -4.72
CA ARG A 237 6.54 -1.50 -5.42
C ARG A 237 7.17 -2.09 -6.66
N THR A 238 7.58 -3.35 -6.59
CA THR A 238 8.15 -4.07 -7.73
C THR A 238 7.11 -4.26 -8.85
N LEU A 239 5.87 -4.59 -8.50
CA LEU A 239 4.77 -4.71 -9.46
C LEU A 239 4.47 -3.36 -10.13
N TYR A 240 4.53 -2.25 -9.39
CA TYR A 240 4.40 -0.92 -9.99
C TYR A 240 5.53 -0.63 -10.99
N LYS A 241 6.77 -1.01 -10.67
CA LYS A 241 7.92 -0.86 -11.56
C LYS A 241 7.73 -1.67 -12.85
N LYS A 242 7.18 -2.89 -12.76
CA LYS A 242 6.85 -3.71 -13.93
C LYS A 242 5.80 -3.06 -14.81
N ALA A 243 4.69 -2.61 -14.21
CA ALA A 243 3.56 -2.02 -14.95
C ALA A 243 3.86 -0.62 -15.49
N CYS A 244 4.79 0.12 -14.87
CA CYS A 244 5.14 1.48 -15.28
C CYS A 244 6.65 1.72 -15.10
N PRO A 245 7.51 1.19 -16.00
CA PRO A 245 8.97 1.23 -15.87
C PRO A 245 9.56 2.64 -15.74
N ASN A 246 8.96 3.61 -16.43
CA ASN A 246 9.37 5.03 -16.46
C ASN A 246 8.59 5.88 -15.43
N GLY A 247 7.70 5.27 -14.66
CA GLY A 247 6.89 5.94 -13.65
C GLY A 247 7.73 6.34 -12.42
N ARG A 248 7.27 7.36 -11.69
CA ARG A 248 7.84 7.69 -10.38
C ARG A 248 7.62 6.50 -9.43
N SER A 249 8.62 6.21 -8.59
CA SER A 249 8.49 5.22 -7.52
C SER A 249 7.24 5.51 -6.70
N GLY A 250 6.49 4.46 -6.41
CA GLY A 250 5.07 4.54 -6.03
C GLY A 250 4.68 5.15 -4.72
N GLY A 251 5.50 5.92 -4.04
CA GLY A 251 5.14 6.47 -2.74
C GLY A 251 4.99 5.39 -1.66
N LYS A 252 4.30 5.73 -0.57
CA LYS A 252 4.02 4.78 0.51
C LYS A 252 3.00 3.73 0.08
N VAL A 253 3.30 2.47 0.36
CA VAL A 253 2.34 1.37 0.25
C VAL A 253 1.81 1.11 1.67
N LEU A 254 0.62 1.60 1.99
CA LEU A 254 0.02 1.47 3.33
C LEU A 254 -0.48 0.05 3.59
N ASN A 255 -0.56 -0.36 4.87
CA ASN A 255 -1.15 -1.63 5.26
C ASN A 255 -2.59 -1.72 4.74
N THR A 256 -2.97 -2.88 4.25
CA THR A 256 -4.25 -3.18 3.58
C THR A 256 -4.61 -2.30 2.38
N SER A 257 -3.67 -1.48 1.86
CA SER A 257 -3.92 -0.74 0.62
C SER A 257 -4.27 -1.67 -0.52
N VAL A 258 -5.28 -1.28 -1.30
CA VAL A 258 -5.79 -2.03 -2.45
C VAL A 258 -5.22 -1.46 -3.74
N ASN A 259 -4.72 -2.35 -4.59
CA ASN A 259 -4.11 -2.04 -5.88
C ASN A 259 -4.70 -2.99 -6.92
N ILE A 260 -5.11 -2.51 -8.08
CA ILE A 260 -5.70 -3.35 -9.12
C ILE A 260 -4.83 -3.29 -10.38
N PHE A 261 -4.39 -4.46 -10.81
CA PHE A 261 -3.65 -4.65 -12.05
C PHE A 261 -4.50 -5.46 -13.02
N LEU A 262 -4.47 -5.06 -14.29
CA LEU A 262 -5.04 -5.83 -15.39
C LEU A 262 -3.88 -6.48 -16.13
N LEU A 263 -3.89 -7.81 -16.23
CA LEU A 263 -2.84 -8.59 -16.86
C LEU A 263 -3.39 -9.29 -18.11
N SER A 264 -2.77 -9.03 -19.27
CA SER A 264 -3.09 -9.66 -20.55
C SER A 264 -1.80 -9.93 -21.31
N ASP A 265 -1.51 -11.21 -21.59
CA ASP A 265 -0.42 -11.67 -22.46
C ASP A 265 0.92 -10.93 -22.33
N GLY A 266 1.32 -10.66 -21.07
CA GLY A 266 2.56 -9.95 -20.72
C GLY A 266 2.42 -8.42 -20.59
N GLU A 267 1.28 -7.86 -20.95
CA GLU A 267 0.97 -6.45 -20.72
C GLU A 267 0.32 -6.24 -19.34
N TRP A 268 0.75 -5.18 -18.66
CA TRP A 268 0.29 -4.83 -17.33
C TRP A 268 -0.27 -3.41 -17.32
N THR A 269 -1.49 -3.25 -16.83
CA THR A 269 -2.11 -1.93 -16.65
C THR A 269 -2.50 -1.74 -15.19
N ILE A 270 -2.20 -0.58 -14.62
CA ILE A 270 -2.64 -0.22 -13.27
C ILE A 270 -4.01 0.44 -13.37
N LYS A 271 -5.07 -0.22 -12.87
CA LYS A 271 -6.44 0.31 -12.79
C LYS A 271 -6.65 1.14 -11.52
N LEU A 272 -6.07 0.69 -10.39
CA LEU A 272 -6.18 1.36 -9.08
C LEU A 272 -4.85 1.26 -8.34
N ARG A 273 -4.49 2.30 -7.59
CA ARG A 273 -3.22 2.36 -6.87
C ARG A 273 -3.39 2.87 -5.46
N GLY A 274 -2.98 2.06 -4.48
CA GLY A 274 -2.80 2.46 -3.09
C GLY A 274 -4.05 2.97 -2.38
N ASP A 275 -5.25 2.48 -2.77
CA ASP A 275 -6.50 2.92 -2.20
C ASP A 275 -6.70 2.33 -0.80
N THR A 276 -6.98 3.21 0.15
CA THR A 276 -7.23 2.92 1.57
C THR A 276 -8.58 3.48 2.06
N SER A 277 -9.52 3.74 1.15
CA SER A 277 -10.81 4.36 1.47
C SER A 277 -11.61 3.58 2.53
N HIS A 278 -11.43 2.25 2.59
CA HIS A 278 -12.04 1.38 3.62
C HIS A 278 -11.54 1.68 5.05
N LEU A 279 -10.41 2.37 5.22
CA LEU A 279 -9.87 2.74 6.53
C LEU A 279 -10.39 4.07 7.06
N ASN A 280 -11.03 4.90 6.22
CA ASN A 280 -11.50 6.25 6.61
C ASN A 280 -12.55 6.24 7.72
N GLN A 281 -13.28 5.13 7.86
CA GLN A 281 -14.30 4.97 8.91
C GLN A 281 -13.74 4.52 10.25
N THR A 282 -12.48 4.14 10.32
CA THR A 282 -11.86 3.48 11.47
C THR A 282 -10.82 4.32 12.21
N GLY A 283 -10.56 5.56 11.75
CA GLY A 283 -9.55 6.44 12.36
C GLY A 283 -8.08 5.99 12.19
N PHE A 284 -7.82 4.91 11.47
CA PHE A 284 -6.48 4.31 11.34
C PHE A 284 -5.50 5.08 10.45
N LEU A 285 -5.96 6.09 9.70
CA LEU A 285 -5.08 6.87 8.81
C LEU A 285 -4.11 7.80 9.53
N GLU A 286 -4.41 8.22 10.76
CA GLU A 286 -3.55 9.13 11.52
C GLU A 286 -2.28 8.45 12.03
N SER A 287 -2.33 7.17 12.36
CA SER A 287 -1.18 6.37 12.77
C SER A 287 -0.35 5.85 11.59
N GLY A 288 -0.66 6.21 10.36
CA GLY A 288 -0.11 5.77 9.07
C GLY A 288 1.41 5.67 8.94
N PHE A 289 2.05 5.12 9.94
CA PHE A 289 3.41 4.61 9.93
C PHE A 289 3.42 3.22 9.26
N GLY A 290 2.73 3.14 8.15
CA GLY A 290 2.84 1.96 7.33
C GLY A 290 4.25 1.85 6.80
N GLY A 291 5.11 1.11 7.49
CA GLY A 291 6.48 0.75 7.23
C GLY A 291 6.97 0.70 5.79
N ASP A 292 6.81 1.81 5.07
CA ASP A 292 7.20 1.94 3.69
C ASP A 292 8.72 1.85 3.50
N ARG A 293 9.47 2.28 4.53
CA ARG A 293 10.93 2.15 4.55
C ARG A 293 11.44 0.85 5.18
N THR A 294 10.57 0.09 5.86
CA THR A 294 10.94 -1.14 6.57
C THR A 294 10.54 -2.41 5.84
N SER A 295 9.78 -2.30 4.77
CA SER A 295 9.36 -3.44 3.95
C SER A 295 10.16 -3.60 2.64
N GLY A 296 11.36 -3.07 2.55
CA GLY A 296 12.24 -3.28 1.41
C GLY A 296 12.37 -2.11 0.48
#